data_040db3fc7028acba0b33d2827a52e152
#
_entry.id   040db3fc7028acba0b33d2827a52e152
#
_cell.length_a   1.000
_cell.length_b   1.000
_cell.length_c   1.000
_cell.angle_alpha   90.00
_cell.angle_beta   90.00
_cell.angle_gamma   90.00
#
_symmetry.space_group_name_H-M   'P 1'
#
loop_
_entity.id
_entity.type
_entity.pdbx_description
1 polymer ?
#
loop_
_entity_poly.entity_id
_entity_poly.type
_entity_poly.pdbx_seq_one_letter_code
_entity_poly.pdbx_strand_id
1 'polypeptide(L)'
;MNKGLIGKKLGMTQIFADDGRRIPVTVVEAGPCVVLQKKSVVKDGYSAIQVGFGPKDASRANGAQVGHCKTAAAGVFAFYRELRMDNTDAYTVGDVIDTTIFEAGDLVDVTGTSIGKGFAGVIKRWGFKGGRASHGSRFHRAPGSIGCSATPSRVFKNKKMPGQLGNEKVTVQRLRVVRVDAADNLILLGGAIPGSANGLVLIKDSVKSKK
;
A
#
# COMPACT_ATOMS: atom_id res chain seq x y z
N MET A 1 -8.10 9.32 -12.14
CA MET A 1 -8.22 8.41 -10.98
C MET A 1 -9.48 8.76 -10.23
N ASN A 2 -10.49 7.88 -10.24
CA ASN A 2 -11.81 8.24 -9.68
C ASN A 2 -12.29 7.27 -8.59
N LYS A 3 -11.62 6.14 -8.39
CA LYS A 3 -11.97 5.15 -7.37
C LYS A 3 -10.81 4.93 -6.41
N GLY A 4 -11.11 4.78 -5.13
CA GLY A 4 -10.10 4.43 -4.12
C GLY A 4 -10.71 4.08 -2.79
N LEU A 5 -10.10 3.10 -2.10
CA LEU A 5 -10.50 2.65 -0.77
C LEU A 5 -9.26 2.40 0.11
N ILE A 6 -9.47 2.54 1.40
CA ILE A 6 -8.56 2.01 2.40
C ILE A 6 -9.04 0.61 2.77
N GLY A 7 -8.12 -0.32 2.91
CA GLY A 7 -8.43 -1.66 3.35
C GLY A 7 -7.36 -2.24 4.28
N LYS A 8 -7.65 -3.41 4.79
CA LYS A 8 -6.79 -4.20 5.67
C LYS A 8 -6.55 -5.56 5.04
N LYS A 9 -5.31 -5.93 4.84
CA LYS A 9 -4.93 -7.24 4.31
C LYS A 9 -5.29 -8.32 5.34
N LEU A 10 -6.17 -9.25 5.00
CA LEU A 10 -6.50 -10.38 5.87
C LEU A 10 -5.51 -11.53 5.68
N GLY A 11 -5.31 -11.96 4.45
CA GLY A 11 -4.43 -13.08 4.14
C GLY A 11 -4.42 -13.41 2.66
N MET A 12 -3.84 -14.56 2.32
CA MET A 12 -3.85 -15.09 0.96
C MET A 12 -4.53 -16.45 0.92
N THR A 13 -5.25 -16.69 -0.15
CA THR A 13 -5.90 -17.97 -0.46
C THR A 13 -5.85 -18.21 -1.97
N GLN A 14 -6.57 -19.20 -2.43
CA GLN A 14 -6.74 -19.49 -3.85
C GLN A 14 -8.21 -19.72 -4.16
N ILE A 15 -8.59 -19.36 -5.35
CA ILE A 15 -9.90 -19.68 -5.90
C ILE A 15 -9.71 -20.41 -7.24
N PHE A 16 -10.72 -21.16 -7.64
CA PHE A 16 -10.74 -21.84 -8.92
C PHE A 16 -11.66 -21.08 -9.87
N ALA A 17 -11.19 -20.82 -11.07
CA ALA A 17 -12.01 -20.28 -12.15
C ALA A 17 -12.85 -21.40 -12.77
N ASP A 18 -13.88 -21.04 -13.53
CA ASP A 18 -14.79 -21.99 -14.18
C ASP A 18 -14.07 -22.95 -15.13
N ASP A 19 -12.94 -22.56 -15.66
CA ASP A 19 -12.06 -23.36 -16.51
C ASP A 19 -11.08 -24.26 -15.73
N GLY A 20 -11.24 -24.35 -14.38
CA GLY A 20 -10.41 -25.15 -13.50
C GLY A 20 -9.05 -24.53 -13.14
N ARG A 21 -8.70 -23.37 -13.67
CA ARG A 21 -7.44 -22.69 -13.33
C ARG A 21 -7.44 -22.20 -11.90
N ARG A 22 -6.37 -22.47 -11.19
CA ARG A 22 -6.13 -21.96 -9.83
C ARG A 22 -5.60 -20.54 -9.88
N ILE A 23 -6.32 -19.62 -9.26
CA ILE A 23 -5.96 -18.21 -9.17
C ILE A 23 -5.54 -17.92 -7.72
N PRO A 24 -4.28 -17.55 -7.45
CA PRO A 24 -3.87 -17.08 -6.12
C PRO A 24 -4.48 -15.71 -5.88
N VAL A 25 -5.10 -15.52 -4.73
CA VAL A 25 -5.74 -14.25 -4.37
C VAL A 25 -5.34 -13.79 -2.97
N THR A 26 -5.26 -12.49 -2.80
CA THR A 26 -5.19 -11.86 -1.50
C THR A 26 -6.56 -11.32 -1.13
N VAL A 27 -7.02 -11.65 0.07
CA VAL A 27 -8.27 -11.16 0.65
C VAL A 27 -7.99 -9.87 1.39
N VAL A 28 -8.75 -8.84 1.06
CA VAL A 28 -8.65 -7.51 1.68
C VAL A 28 -10.03 -7.11 2.18
N GLU A 29 -10.13 -6.80 3.45
CA GLU A 29 -11.26 -6.10 4.05
C GLU A 29 -11.14 -4.61 3.66
N ALA A 30 -12.02 -4.12 2.77
CA ALA A 30 -11.91 -2.79 2.19
C ALA A 30 -13.19 -1.98 2.45
N GLY A 31 -13.05 -0.90 3.20
CA GLY A 31 -14.19 -0.09 3.62
C GLY A 31 -14.95 -0.70 4.82
N PRO A 32 -16.10 -0.11 5.22
CA PRO A 32 -16.56 1.18 4.72
C PRO A 32 -15.61 2.34 5.06
N CYS A 33 -15.42 3.26 4.12
CA CYS A 33 -14.63 4.47 4.30
C CYS A 33 -15.56 5.68 4.33
N VAL A 34 -15.41 6.57 5.31
CA VAL A 34 -16.23 7.79 5.40
C VAL A 34 -15.44 8.98 4.90
N VAL A 35 -16.05 9.80 4.03
CA VAL A 35 -15.47 11.04 3.53
C VAL A 35 -15.52 12.09 4.63
N LEU A 36 -14.35 12.54 5.10
CA LEU A 36 -14.23 13.51 6.20
C LEU A 36 -14.02 14.93 5.70
N GLN A 37 -13.30 15.10 4.62
CA GLN A 37 -12.99 16.41 4.06
C GLN A 37 -12.76 16.34 2.55
N LYS A 38 -13.18 17.39 1.85
CA LYS A 38 -12.84 17.61 0.44
C LYS A 38 -11.71 18.63 0.34
N LYS A 39 -10.71 18.33 -0.46
CA LYS A 39 -9.64 19.24 -0.83
C LYS A 39 -9.88 19.79 -2.22
N SER A 40 -9.79 21.10 -2.38
CA SER A 40 -10.01 21.78 -3.63
C SER A 40 -8.75 22.53 -4.10
N VAL A 41 -8.59 22.67 -5.42
CA VAL A 41 -7.44 23.36 -5.99
C VAL A 41 -7.34 24.81 -5.51
N VAL A 42 -8.47 25.47 -5.30
CA VAL A 42 -8.51 26.88 -4.88
C VAL A 42 -7.99 27.09 -3.45
N LYS A 43 -8.35 26.18 -2.53
CA LYS A 43 -7.98 26.31 -1.11
C LYS A 43 -6.71 25.57 -0.76
N ASP A 44 -6.53 24.35 -1.31
CA ASP A 44 -5.51 23.40 -0.88
C ASP A 44 -4.42 23.21 -1.94
N GLY A 45 -4.60 23.75 -3.16
CA GLY A 45 -3.66 23.61 -4.28
C GLY A 45 -3.78 22.28 -5.04
N TYR A 46 -4.66 21.36 -4.64
CA TYR A 46 -4.90 20.08 -5.29
C TYR A 46 -6.30 19.53 -4.98
N SER A 47 -6.78 18.62 -5.85
CA SER A 47 -8.07 17.93 -5.64
C SER A 47 -7.86 16.58 -4.97
N ALA A 48 -8.56 16.36 -3.86
CA ALA A 48 -8.55 15.09 -3.13
C ALA A 48 -9.76 14.98 -2.20
N ILE A 49 -10.06 13.76 -1.79
CA ILE A 49 -10.96 13.49 -0.66
C ILE A 49 -10.15 12.87 0.47
N GLN A 50 -10.39 13.32 1.69
CA GLN A 50 -9.85 12.65 2.88
C GLN A 50 -10.89 11.66 3.39
N VAL A 51 -10.47 10.42 3.56
CA VAL A 51 -11.33 9.34 4.05
C VAL A 51 -10.82 8.77 5.36
N GLY A 52 -11.75 8.42 6.24
CA GLY A 52 -11.53 7.70 7.49
C GLY A 52 -11.86 6.22 7.34
N PHE A 53 -11.05 5.34 7.94
CA PHE A 53 -11.24 3.90 7.94
C PHE A 53 -10.95 3.27 9.31
N GLY A 54 -11.72 2.25 9.65
CA GLY A 54 -11.64 1.56 10.91
C GLY A 54 -12.14 2.41 12.08
N PRO A 55 -13.34 2.14 12.61
CA PRO A 55 -13.88 2.90 13.71
C PRO A 55 -12.96 2.82 14.93
N LYS A 56 -12.83 3.92 15.65
CA LYS A 56 -12.04 4.05 16.86
C LYS A 56 -12.90 4.58 17.98
N ASP A 57 -12.75 4.02 19.16
CA ASP A 57 -13.44 4.50 20.34
C ASP A 57 -13.05 5.96 20.65
N ALA A 58 -14.05 6.83 20.87
CA ALA A 58 -13.84 8.24 21.15
C ALA A 58 -13.02 8.47 22.43
N SER A 59 -13.10 7.58 23.41
CA SER A 59 -12.30 7.63 24.63
C SER A 59 -10.80 7.53 24.39
N ARG A 60 -10.39 6.90 23.28
CA ARG A 60 -9.00 6.73 22.87
C ARG A 60 -8.53 7.78 21.87
N ALA A 61 -9.36 8.75 21.53
CA ALA A 61 -9.06 9.82 20.58
C ALA A 61 -8.69 11.11 21.32
N ASN A 62 -7.77 11.87 20.73
CA ASN A 62 -7.49 13.21 21.25
C ASN A 62 -8.54 14.23 20.75
N GLY A 63 -8.66 15.37 21.44
CA GLY A 63 -9.64 16.41 21.12
C GLY A 63 -9.54 16.92 19.67
N ALA A 64 -8.34 16.94 19.09
CA ALA A 64 -8.12 17.35 17.70
C ALA A 64 -8.75 16.36 16.71
N GLN A 65 -8.58 15.04 16.92
CA GLN A 65 -9.21 14.01 16.10
C GLN A 65 -10.74 14.08 16.18
N VAL A 66 -11.27 14.22 17.39
CA VAL A 66 -12.72 14.37 17.60
C VAL A 66 -13.24 15.63 16.89
N GLY A 67 -12.55 16.77 17.05
CA GLY A 67 -12.91 18.02 16.37
C GLY A 67 -12.89 17.91 14.85
N HIS A 68 -11.88 17.22 14.29
CA HIS A 68 -11.76 17.01 12.85
C HIS A 68 -12.93 16.18 12.28
N CYS A 69 -13.35 15.14 12.97
CA CYS A 69 -14.45 14.28 12.53
C CYS A 69 -15.85 14.88 12.71
N LYS A 70 -16.00 15.88 13.59
CA LYS A 70 -17.30 16.53 13.84
C LYS A 70 -17.93 17.13 12.58
N THR A 71 -17.11 17.66 11.67
CA THR A 71 -17.55 18.26 10.41
C THR A 71 -18.27 17.26 9.49
N ALA A 72 -17.89 16.00 9.55
CA ALA A 72 -18.49 14.92 8.77
C ALA A 72 -19.66 14.24 9.51
N ALA A 73 -20.03 14.69 10.70
CA ALA A 73 -20.98 14.03 11.60
C ALA A 73 -20.68 12.54 11.83
N ALA A 74 -19.44 12.15 11.64
CA ALA A 74 -18.97 10.77 11.72
C ALA A 74 -18.21 10.53 13.03
N GLY A 75 -18.10 9.28 13.44
CA GLY A 75 -17.26 8.84 14.55
C GLY A 75 -15.77 9.06 14.26
N VAL A 76 -14.93 8.75 15.24
CA VAL A 76 -13.48 8.83 15.09
C VAL A 76 -12.96 7.55 14.42
N PHE A 77 -11.95 7.70 13.56
CA PHE A 77 -11.35 6.59 12.83
C PHE A 77 -9.91 6.32 13.28
N ALA A 78 -9.45 5.09 13.04
CA ALA A 78 -8.07 4.70 13.32
C ALA A 78 -7.11 5.22 12.24
N PHE A 79 -7.56 5.28 11.00
CA PHE A 79 -6.74 5.64 9.85
C PHE A 79 -7.40 6.73 9.02
N TYR A 80 -6.59 7.72 8.64
CA TYR A 80 -6.96 8.83 7.77
C TYR A 80 -6.03 8.82 6.58
N ARG A 81 -6.57 8.87 5.35
CA ARG A 81 -5.77 8.96 4.13
C ARG A 81 -6.46 9.86 3.12
N GLU A 82 -5.65 10.50 2.30
CA GLU A 82 -6.13 11.29 1.18
C GLU A 82 -6.06 10.49 -0.11
N LEU A 83 -7.14 10.53 -0.84
CA LEU A 83 -7.29 9.96 -2.17
C LEU A 83 -7.30 11.11 -3.15
N ARG A 84 -6.22 11.31 -3.88
CA ARG A 84 -6.17 12.29 -4.98
C ARG A 84 -7.05 11.79 -6.12
N MET A 85 -7.99 12.61 -6.56
CA MET A 85 -8.97 12.30 -7.58
C MET A 85 -9.11 13.48 -8.52
N ASP A 86 -9.42 13.19 -9.79
CA ASP A 86 -9.63 14.23 -10.80
C ASP A 86 -10.99 14.93 -10.60
N ASN A 87 -11.99 14.16 -10.17
CA ASN A 87 -13.32 14.68 -9.86
C ASN A 87 -13.69 14.37 -8.39
N THR A 88 -13.76 15.42 -7.59
CA THR A 88 -14.17 15.35 -6.19
C THR A 88 -15.63 15.75 -5.98
N ASP A 89 -16.33 16.24 -7.02
CA ASP A 89 -17.68 16.77 -6.89
C ASP A 89 -18.73 15.69 -6.72
N ALA A 90 -18.38 14.47 -7.14
CA ALA A 90 -19.22 13.29 -6.94
C ALA A 90 -19.36 12.85 -5.47
N TYR A 91 -18.53 13.40 -4.57
CA TYR A 91 -18.52 13.02 -3.16
C TYR A 91 -18.90 14.21 -2.28
N THR A 92 -19.69 13.93 -1.24
CA THR A 92 -20.01 14.89 -0.18
C THR A 92 -19.34 14.49 1.13
N VAL A 93 -19.14 15.45 2.03
CA VAL A 93 -18.62 15.16 3.36
C VAL A 93 -19.67 14.37 4.14
N GLY A 94 -19.28 13.24 4.73
CA GLY A 94 -20.17 12.30 5.39
C GLY A 94 -20.56 11.09 4.55
N ASP A 95 -20.30 11.11 3.24
CA ASP A 95 -20.58 9.95 2.38
C ASP A 95 -19.77 8.72 2.81
N VAL A 96 -20.40 7.56 2.67
CA VAL A 96 -19.77 6.25 2.92
C VAL A 96 -19.40 5.63 1.57
N ILE A 97 -18.14 5.26 1.45
CA ILE A 97 -17.61 4.60 0.25
C ILE A 97 -17.34 3.14 0.58
N ASP A 98 -18.04 2.24 -0.10
CA ASP A 98 -17.97 0.80 0.09
C ASP A 98 -17.24 0.09 -1.06
N THR A 99 -17.07 -1.22 -0.94
CA THR A 99 -16.44 -2.08 -1.95
C THR A 99 -17.17 -2.08 -3.29
N THR A 100 -18.46 -1.69 -3.33
CA THR A 100 -19.29 -1.63 -4.53
C THR A 100 -18.80 -0.70 -5.63
N ILE A 101 -17.84 0.21 -5.30
CA ILE A 101 -17.20 1.04 -6.33
C ILE A 101 -16.31 0.24 -7.28
N PHE A 102 -15.88 -0.97 -6.89
CA PHE A 102 -15.06 -1.86 -7.71
C PHE A 102 -15.90 -3.02 -8.24
N GLU A 103 -15.57 -3.45 -9.46
CA GLU A 103 -16.19 -4.58 -10.13
C GLU A 103 -15.16 -5.69 -10.41
N ALA A 104 -15.67 -6.93 -10.55
CA ALA A 104 -14.81 -8.03 -10.95
C ALA A 104 -14.24 -7.76 -12.36
N GLY A 105 -12.92 -7.91 -12.50
CA GLY A 105 -12.21 -7.59 -13.74
C GLY A 105 -11.49 -6.25 -13.73
N ASP A 106 -11.84 -5.31 -12.84
CA ASP A 106 -11.13 -4.05 -12.68
C ASP A 106 -9.64 -4.25 -12.41
N LEU A 107 -8.81 -3.32 -12.92
CA LEU A 107 -7.38 -3.28 -12.65
C LEU A 107 -7.10 -2.20 -11.61
N VAL A 108 -6.47 -2.60 -10.51
CA VAL A 108 -6.18 -1.72 -9.39
C VAL A 108 -4.69 -1.69 -9.04
N ASP A 109 -4.26 -0.57 -8.49
CA ASP A 109 -2.94 -0.39 -7.90
C ASP A 109 -3.07 -0.43 -6.38
N VAL A 110 -2.31 -1.30 -5.74
CA VAL A 110 -2.34 -1.49 -4.28
C VAL A 110 -1.06 -1.00 -3.65
N THR A 111 -1.19 -0.01 -2.79
CA THR A 111 -0.08 0.57 -2.03
C THR A 111 -0.15 0.14 -0.58
N GLY A 112 0.95 -0.36 -0.05
CA GLY A 112 1.09 -0.72 1.36
C GLY A 112 2.51 -0.55 1.86
N THR A 113 2.71 -0.79 3.14
CA THR A 113 4.05 -0.81 3.74
C THR A 113 4.57 -2.24 3.73
N SER A 114 5.70 -2.48 3.09
CA SER A 114 6.31 -3.81 3.01
C SER A 114 6.77 -4.30 4.39
N ILE A 115 6.85 -5.62 4.55
CA ILE A 115 7.34 -6.23 5.80
C ILE A 115 8.77 -5.80 6.04
N GLY A 116 9.05 -5.23 7.21
CA GLY A 116 10.40 -4.86 7.63
C GLY A 116 11.28 -6.08 7.88
N LYS A 117 12.52 -6.03 7.40
CA LYS A 117 13.53 -7.08 7.57
C LYS A 117 14.75 -6.59 8.35
N GLY A 118 14.67 -5.38 8.92
CA GLY A 118 15.72 -4.73 9.67
C GLY A 118 16.96 -4.39 8.82
N PHE A 119 18.10 -4.22 9.46
CA PHE A 119 19.38 -4.01 8.79
C PHE A 119 19.81 -5.30 8.08
N ALA A 120 19.96 -5.24 6.77
CA ALA A 120 20.30 -6.39 5.94
C ALA A 120 21.64 -6.17 5.24
N GLY A 121 22.47 -7.23 5.20
CA GLY A 121 23.71 -7.24 4.43
C GLY A 121 23.44 -7.22 2.92
N VAL A 122 24.49 -6.94 2.14
CA VAL A 122 24.42 -6.75 0.69
C VAL A 122 23.92 -7.99 -0.06
N ILE A 123 24.17 -9.18 0.47
CA ILE A 123 23.70 -10.44 -0.14
C ILE A 123 22.15 -10.49 -0.08
N LYS A 124 21.57 -10.30 1.11
CA LYS A 124 20.12 -10.32 1.29
C LYS A 124 19.42 -9.13 0.62
N ARG A 125 20.04 -7.94 0.72
CA ARG A 125 19.43 -6.69 0.24
C ARG A 125 19.49 -6.52 -1.27
N TRP A 126 20.62 -6.91 -1.89
CA TRP A 126 20.91 -6.63 -3.28
C TRP A 126 21.24 -7.85 -4.13
N GLY A 127 21.28 -9.06 -3.53
CA GLY A 127 21.58 -10.29 -4.23
C GLY A 127 23.07 -10.44 -4.62
N PHE A 128 24.00 -9.85 -3.85
CA PHE A 128 25.43 -10.02 -4.08
C PHE A 128 25.83 -11.47 -3.84
N LYS A 129 26.77 -11.96 -4.64
CA LYS A 129 27.24 -13.37 -4.57
C LYS A 129 28.09 -13.67 -3.32
N GLY A 130 28.85 -12.69 -2.83
CA GLY A 130 29.84 -12.92 -1.79
C GLY A 130 31.12 -13.54 -2.33
N GLY A 131 31.97 -14.07 -1.44
CA GLY A 131 33.21 -14.73 -1.76
C GLY A 131 33.17 -16.24 -1.57
N ARG A 132 34.30 -16.91 -1.78
CA ARG A 132 34.46 -18.37 -1.59
C ARG A 132 34.25 -18.74 -0.11
N ALA A 133 33.68 -19.91 0.13
CA ALA A 133 33.47 -20.44 1.48
C ALA A 133 34.72 -21.16 2.04
N SER A 134 35.63 -21.62 1.17
CA SER A 134 36.81 -22.42 1.49
C SER A 134 38.03 -21.92 0.76
N HIS A 135 39.10 -22.70 0.69
CA HIS A 135 40.40 -22.35 0.10
C HIS A 135 41.05 -21.11 0.71
N GLY A 136 40.97 -20.94 2.03
CA GLY A 136 41.61 -19.85 2.77
C GLY A 136 41.02 -18.47 2.56
N SER A 137 39.83 -18.40 1.92
CA SER A 137 39.14 -17.11 1.73
C SER A 137 38.76 -16.48 3.07
N ARG A 138 39.12 -15.21 3.26
CA ARG A 138 38.62 -14.36 4.37
C ARG A 138 37.44 -13.47 3.94
N PHE A 139 37.07 -13.52 2.67
CA PHE A 139 35.98 -12.76 2.09
C PHE A 139 34.79 -13.69 1.86
N HIS A 140 33.79 -13.65 2.74
CA HIS A 140 32.60 -14.50 2.64
C HIS A 140 31.36 -13.70 2.29
N ARG A 141 30.95 -12.76 3.14
CA ARG A 141 29.69 -12.03 3.02
C ARG A 141 29.85 -10.52 2.91
N ALA A 142 31.06 -10.05 2.69
CA ALA A 142 31.38 -8.64 2.58
C ALA A 142 30.93 -8.07 1.20
N PRO A 143 30.73 -6.74 1.09
CA PRO A 143 30.28 -6.11 -0.16
C PRO A 143 31.32 -6.12 -1.28
N GLY A 144 32.62 -6.26 -0.96
CA GLY A 144 33.72 -6.07 -1.88
C GLY A 144 34.07 -4.60 -2.06
N SER A 145 34.70 -4.27 -3.19
CA SER A 145 35.08 -2.89 -3.50
C SER A 145 33.89 -1.96 -3.59
N ILE A 146 34.00 -0.80 -2.96
CA ILE A 146 32.97 0.25 -2.99
C ILE A 146 33.30 1.39 -3.96
N GLY A 147 34.47 1.38 -4.57
CA GLY A 147 34.92 2.38 -5.54
C GLY A 147 36.39 2.34 -5.78
N CYS A 148 36.91 3.33 -6.50
CA CYS A 148 38.35 3.56 -6.74
C CYS A 148 38.96 4.38 -5.59
N SER A 149 40.27 4.30 -5.43
CA SER A 149 41.02 4.96 -4.37
C SER A 149 41.07 6.49 -4.53
N ALA A 150 42.26 7.03 -4.88
CA ALA A 150 42.52 8.47 -4.91
C ALA A 150 41.69 9.24 -5.95
N THR A 151 41.29 8.61 -7.03
CA THR A 151 40.45 9.21 -8.06
C THR A 151 39.17 8.35 -8.26
N PRO A 152 37.96 8.83 -7.97
CA PRO A 152 37.53 10.21 -7.65
C PRO A 152 37.56 10.58 -6.16
N SER A 153 38.21 9.83 -5.28
CA SER A 153 38.31 10.07 -3.82
C SER A 153 36.96 10.12 -3.09
N ARG A 154 35.93 9.48 -3.64
CA ARG A 154 34.58 9.41 -3.06
C ARG A 154 33.88 8.13 -3.46
N VAL A 155 32.86 7.76 -2.70
CA VAL A 155 31.90 6.74 -3.09
C VAL A 155 30.76 7.41 -3.84
N PHE A 156 30.42 6.90 -5.00
CA PHE A 156 29.31 7.44 -5.80
C PHE A 156 27.97 7.25 -5.12
N LYS A 157 27.04 8.17 -5.35
CA LYS A 157 25.65 8.05 -4.94
C LYS A 157 25.04 6.78 -5.57
N ASN A 158 24.03 6.21 -4.92
CA ASN A 158 23.34 4.98 -5.33
C ASN A 158 24.22 3.71 -5.31
N LYS A 159 25.39 3.74 -4.70
CA LYS A 159 26.18 2.52 -4.47
C LYS A 159 25.41 1.57 -3.55
N LYS A 160 25.24 0.32 -4.00
CA LYS A 160 24.52 -0.72 -3.24
C LYS A 160 25.34 -1.13 -2.01
N MET A 161 24.81 -0.84 -0.84
CA MET A 161 25.43 -1.10 0.46
C MET A 161 24.44 -1.77 1.42
N PRO A 162 24.91 -2.36 2.54
CA PRO A 162 24.02 -2.84 3.59
C PRO A 162 23.18 -1.70 4.16
N GLY A 163 22.05 -2.03 4.75
CA GLY A 163 21.12 -1.06 5.35
C GLY A 163 19.73 -1.64 5.56
N GLN A 164 18.80 -0.78 5.92
CA GLN A 164 17.41 -1.15 6.12
C GLN A 164 16.82 -1.81 4.87
N LEU A 165 16.14 -2.93 5.07
CA LEU A 165 15.38 -3.64 4.04
C LEU A 165 13.93 -3.78 4.50
N GLY A 166 13.02 -3.45 3.61
CA GLY A 166 11.59 -3.43 3.92
C GLY A 166 11.18 -2.27 4.84
N ASN A 167 9.92 -2.31 5.30
CA ASN A 167 9.25 -1.20 5.99
C ASN A 167 9.20 0.08 5.12
N GLU A 168 9.07 -0.13 3.81
CA GLU A 168 9.00 0.91 2.81
C GLU A 168 7.62 0.91 2.16
N LYS A 169 7.17 2.08 1.72
CA LYS A 169 5.94 2.21 0.93
C LYS A 169 6.17 1.62 -0.45
N VAL A 170 5.43 0.55 -0.77
CA VAL A 170 5.52 -0.16 -2.05
C VAL A 170 4.14 -0.18 -2.70
N THR A 171 4.11 -0.01 -4.02
CA THR A 171 2.89 -0.12 -4.82
C THR A 171 3.04 -1.26 -5.81
N VAL A 172 2.11 -2.20 -5.76
CA VAL A 172 1.96 -3.24 -6.79
C VAL A 172 0.86 -2.77 -7.73
N GLN A 173 1.22 -2.68 -9.01
CA GLN A 173 0.36 -2.12 -10.05
C GLN A 173 -0.36 -3.22 -10.84
N ARG A 174 -1.53 -2.88 -11.42
CA ARG A 174 -2.32 -3.71 -12.33
C ARG A 174 -2.72 -5.06 -11.73
N LEU A 175 -3.12 -5.08 -10.48
CA LEU A 175 -3.75 -6.26 -9.90
C LEU A 175 -5.20 -6.34 -10.35
N ARG A 176 -5.63 -7.52 -10.75
CA ARG A 176 -7.02 -7.77 -11.16
C ARG A 176 -7.89 -7.97 -9.92
N VAL A 177 -9.01 -7.29 -9.88
CA VAL A 177 -10.10 -7.61 -8.94
C VAL A 177 -10.75 -8.90 -9.43
N VAL A 178 -10.66 -9.96 -8.64
CA VAL A 178 -11.19 -11.28 -9.04
C VAL A 178 -12.64 -11.42 -8.60
N ARG A 179 -12.94 -10.98 -7.38
CA ARG A 179 -14.28 -10.99 -6.81
C ARG A 179 -14.44 -9.86 -5.81
N VAL A 180 -15.64 -9.31 -5.73
CA VAL A 180 -16.07 -8.36 -4.71
C VAL A 180 -17.22 -8.99 -3.93
N ASP A 181 -17.11 -8.96 -2.61
CA ASP A 181 -18.16 -9.39 -1.70
C ASP A 181 -18.58 -8.18 -0.87
N ALA A 182 -19.70 -7.59 -1.26
CA ALA A 182 -20.19 -6.37 -0.65
C ALA A 182 -20.80 -6.62 0.75
N ALA A 183 -21.31 -7.82 1.01
CA ALA A 183 -21.91 -8.15 2.30
C ALA A 183 -20.87 -8.13 3.44
N ASP A 184 -19.68 -8.65 3.15
CA ASP A 184 -18.58 -8.74 4.14
C ASP A 184 -17.51 -7.65 3.94
N ASN A 185 -17.72 -6.70 3.02
CA ASN A 185 -16.75 -5.68 2.64
C ASN A 185 -15.40 -6.25 2.20
N LEU A 186 -15.42 -7.37 1.46
CA LEU A 186 -14.21 -8.05 1.01
C LEU A 186 -13.95 -7.82 -0.48
N ILE A 187 -12.68 -7.61 -0.80
CA ILE A 187 -12.17 -7.60 -2.17
C ILE A 187 -11.10 -8.67 -2.32
N LEU A 188 -11.26 -9.55 -3.30
CA LEU A 188 -10.28 -10.57 -3.65
C LEU A 188 -9.42 -10.06 -4.82
N LEU A 189 -8.15 -9.82 -4.55
CA LEU A 189 -7.18 -9.31 -5.53
C LEU A 189 -6.29 -10.43 -6.03
N GLY A 190 -6.14 -10.56 -7.33
CA GLY A 190 -5.29 -11.58 -7.96
C GLY A 190 -3.81 -11.32 -7.68
N GLY A 191 -3.15 -12.22 -6.96
CA GLY A 191 -1.73 -12.14 -6.66
C GLY A 191 -1.41 -11.62 -5.25
N ALA A 192 -0.14 -11.27 -5.04
CA ALA A 192 0.38 -10.81 -3.75
C ALA A 192 0.31 -9.28 -3.64
N ILE A 193 0.00 -8.79 -2.44
CA ILE A 193 0.02 -7.38 -2.08
C ILE A 193 1.05 -7.10 -0.97
N PRO A 194 1.60 -5.87 -0.88
CA PRO A 194 2.61 -5.55 0.12
C PRO A 194 2.05 -5.59 1.54
N GLY A 195 2.92 -5.85 2.49
CA GLY A 195 2.63 -5.81 3.92
C GLY A 195 2.31 -7.18 4.56
N SER A 196 2.28 -7.18 5.87
CA SER A 196 1.88 -8.32 6.71
C SER A 196 0.36 -8.50 6.73
N ALA A 197 -0.11 -9.60 7.30
CA ALA A 197 -1.50 -9.73 7.71
C ALA A 197 -1.88 -8.59 8.65
N ASN A 198 -3.11 -8.12 8.55
CA ASN A 198 -3.64 -6.95 9.24
C ASN A 198 -2.96 -5.60 8.87
N GLY A 199 -2.07 -5.58 7.87
CA GLY A 199 -1.46 -4.35 7.37
C GLY A 199 -2.44 -3.50 6.59
N LEU A 200 -2.31 -2.16 6.74
CA LEU A 200 -3.10 -1.20 5.99
C LEU A 200 -2.67 -1.16 4.53
N VAL A 201 -3.63 -1.17 3.63
CA VAL A 201 -3.42 -1.03 2.18
C VAL A 201 -4.35 0.03 1.62
N LEU A 202 -3.87 0.68 0.56
CA LEU A 202 -4.62 1.66 -0.19
C LEU A 202 -4.84 1.11 -1.60
N ILE A 203 -6.09 0.90 -1.97
CA ILE A 203 -6.51 0.39 -3.27
C ILE A 203 -6.97 1.57 -4.10
N LYS A 204 -6.48 1.68 -5.33
CA LYS A 204 -6.86 2.75 -6.29
C LYS A 204 -6.98 2.17 -7.69
N ASP A 205 -7.72 2.85 -8.56
CA ASP A 205 -7.69 2.55 -9.99
C ASP A 205 -6.26 2.49 -10.50
N SER A 206 -5.95 1.53 -11.37
CA SER A 206 -4.61 1.45 -11.95
C SER A 206 -4.34 2.60 -12.91
N VAL A 207 -3.21 3.28 -12.70
CA VAL A 207 -2.72 4.33 -13.61
C VAL A 207 -2.41 3.78 -15.01
N LYS A 208 -2.05 2.49 -15.07
CA LYS A 208 -1.67 1.80 -16.32
C LYS A 208 -2.80 0.95 -16.90
N SER A 209 -4.04 1.11 -16.45
CA SER A 209 -5.17 0.48 -17.13
C SER A 209 -5.36 1.20 -18.46
N LYS A 210 -5.14 0.50 -19.57
CA LYS A 210 -5.63 0.98 -20.86
C LYS A 210 -7.16 0.91 -20.81
N LYS A 211 -7.81 2.02 -21.04
CA LYS A 211 -9.20 2.04 -21.45
C LYS A 211 -9.33 1.37 -22.81
#